data_23d0f39018adaf02a758d867c06875af
#
_entry.id   23d0f39018adaf02a758d867c06875af
#
_cell.length_a   1.000
_cell.length_b   1.000
_cell.length_c   1.000
_cell.angle_alpha   90.00
_cell.angle_beta   90.00
_cell.angle_gamma   90.00
#
_symmetry.space_group_name_H-M   'P 1'
#
loop_
_entity.id
_entity.type
_entity.pdbx_description
1 polymer ?
#
loop_
_entity_poly.entity_id
_entity_poly.type
_entity_poly.pdbx_seq_one_letter_code
_entity_poly.pdbx_strand_id
1 'polypeptide(L)'
;MDTLLQFEETLTEEQIDARLNEIIETARTRGYEAADKMIQSLLHTYPSSIPLKSRAVTLFDLFAMLFPAQLQQIKDGWIKQKKQLLEDVRASGAAAFWQAAVSHLASIAISEGELEKAESLLNELPQHNTDSTSIRAMLYLKKGEAPRALEVIQKRLYVLTRQVQSFLIQMMNPEMTPDTARTLKLCAIYRQLEELLGVGNGMSPGFFAQAYQRAGQDQQALDSMIQFVDAITGTVQKPNPILFSPAIKIDGEHPAATREIRELLLKSLLEDEYYKQFLEDERFKGAVDKLRGSIREGTA
;
A
#
# COMPACT_ATOMS: atom_id res chain seq x y z
N MET A 1 38.92 -1.26 -33.30
CA MET A 1 37.59 -0.92 -33.88
C MET A 1 36.65 -2.05 -33.49
N ASP A 2 36.26 -2.10 -32.21
CA ASP A 2 35.30 -3.08 -31.68
C ASP A 2 34.32 -2.35 -30.79
N THR A 3 33.38 -1.66 -31.48
CA THR A 3 32.16 -1.19 -30.81
C THR A 3 31.19 -2.38 -30.80
N LEU A 4 31.50 -3.35 -29.97
CA LEU A 4 30.53 -4.38 -29.64
C LEU A 4 29.33 -3.69 -29.02
N LEU A 5 28.22 -3.75 -29.74
CA LEU A 5 26.89 -3.51 -29.26
C LEU A 5 26.72 -4.22 -27.91
N GLN A 6 26.87 -3.49 -26.80
CA GLN A 6 26.32 -3.90 -25.54
C GLN A 6 24.80 -3.89 -25.74
N PHE A 7 24.27 -5.03 -26.16
CA PHE A 7 22.87 -5.33 -25.94
C PHE A 7 22.73 -5.41 -24.41
N GLU A 8 22.36 -4.31 -23.77
CA GLU A 8 21.75 -4.38 -22.45
C GLU A 8 20.50 -5.24 -22.61
N GLU A 9 20.53 -6.48 -22.14
CA GLU A 9 19.33 -7.29 -21.99
C GLU A 9 18.40 -6.52 -21.06
N THR A 10 17.38 -5.89 -21.62
CA THR A 10 16.38 -5.20 -20.84
C THR A 10 15.52 -6.25 -20.16
N LEU A 11 15.46 -6.23 -18.84
CA LEU A 11 14.57 -7.09 -18.07
C LEU A 11 13.11 -6.80 -18.44
N THR A 12 12.32 -7.87 -18.66
CA THR A 12 10.86 -7.74 -18.75
C THR A 12 10.28 -7.37 -17.37
N GLU A 13 9.04 -6.89 -17.34
CA GLU A 13 8.36 -6.57 -16.09
C GLU A 13 8.26 -7.79 -15.16
N GLU A 14 7.94 -8.97 -15.72
CA GLU A 14 7.86 -10.23 -14.96
C GLU A 14 9.23 -10.65 -14.39
N GLN A 15 10.30 -10.44 -15.15
CA GLN A 15 11.66 -10.71 -14.65
C GLN A 15 12.05 -9.75 -13.52
N ILE A 16 11.70 -8.47 -13.64
CA ILE A 16 11.92 -7.49 -12.56
C ILE A 16 11.17 -7.94 -11.31
N ASP A 17 9.88 -8.27 -11.41
CA ASP A 17 9.07 -8.70 -10.27
C ASP A 17 9.64 -9.98 -9.62
N ALA A 18 10.04 -10.95 -10.41
CA ALA A 18 10.66 -12.18 -9.90
C ALA A 18 11.95 -11.90 -9.12
N ARG A 19 12.83 -11.01 -9.64
CA ARG A 19 14.07 -10.62 -8.95
C ARG A 19 13.81 -9.85 -7.67
N LEU A 20 12.85 -8.92 -7.67
CA LEU A 20 12.51 -8.15 -6.47
C LEU A 20 11.88 -9.04 -5.41
N ASN A 21 11.04 -10.01 -5.77
CA ASN A 21 10.50 -11.00 -4.85
C ASN A 21 11.59 -11.88 -4.22
N GLU A 22 12.59 -12.32 -5.01
CA GLU A 22 13.73 -13.05 -4.49
C GLU A 22 14.53 -12.23 -3.44
N ILE A 23 14.70 -10.92 -3.68
CA ILE A 23 15.34 -10.01 -2.74
C ILE A 23 14.51 -9.87 -1.45
N ILE A 24 13.18 -9.78 -1.56
CA ILE A 24 12.27 -9.71 -0.41
C ILE A 24 12.38 -10.97 0.44
N GLU A 25 12.36 -12.15 -0.18
CA GLU A 25 12.53 -13.41 0.53
C GLU A 25 13.93 -13.55 1.17
N THR A 26 14.96 -13.05 0.49
CA THR A 26 16.30 -12.99 1.08
C THR A 26 16.35 -12.05 2.29
N ALA A 27 15.67 -10.90 2.23
CA ALA A 27 15.56 -9.99 3.37
C ALA A 27 14.92 -10.67 4.58
N ARG A 28 13.86 -11.44 4.37
CA ARG A 28 13.15 -12.17 5.43
C ARG A 28 13.97 -13.32 6.04
N THR A 29 14.70 -14.06 5.20
CA THR A 29 15.36 -15.31 5.61
C THR A 29 16.83 -15.14 6.00
N ARG A 30 17.54 -14.19 5.39
CA ARG A 30 18.98 -13.97 5.55
C ARG A 30 19.34 -12.58 6.08
N GLY A 31 18.33 -11.72 6.26
CA GLY A 31 18.51 -10.37 6.79
C GLY A 31 18.86 -9.33 5.73
N TYR A 32 18.93 -8.08 6.21
CA TYR A 32 19.12 -6.88 5.41
C TYR A 32 20.35 -6.91 4.51
N GLU A 33 21.53 -7.25 5.09
CA GLU A 33 22.82 -7.14 4.38
C GLU A 33 22.89 -8.04 3.13
N ALA A 34 22.28 -9.23 3.20
CA ALA A 34 22.20 -10.12 2.04
C ALA A 34 21.29 -9.56 0.95
N ALA A 35 20.14 -9.03 1.34
CA ALA A 35 19.18 -8.41 0.41
C ALA A 35 19.73 -7.13 -0.22
N ASP A 36 20.43 -6.29 0.56
CA ASP A 36 21.06 -5.07 0.08
C ASP A 36 22.13 -5.39 -0.99
N LYS A 37 23.00 -6.37 -0.76
CA LYS A 37 23.98 -6.81 -1.78
C LYS A 37 23.31 -7.25 -3.07
N MET A 38 22.16 -7.93 -2.99
CA MET A 38 21.44 -8.38 -4.18
C MET A 38 20.87 -7.21 -4.97
N ILE A 39 20.22 -6.23 -4.30
CA ILE A 39 19.66 -5.08 -5.02
C ILE A 39 20.75 -4.19 -5.61
N GLN A 40 21.87 -3.98 -4.90
CA GLN A 40 23.01 -3.24 -5.44
C GLN A 40 23.59 -3.93 -6.69
N SER A 41 23.76 -5.24 -6.66
CA SER A 41 24.24 -6.02 -7.81
C SER A 41 23.28 -5.92 -8.99
N LEU A 42 21.98 -6.02 -8.73
CA LEU A 42 20.94 -5.94 -9.77
C LEU A 42 20.92 -4.55 -10.44
N LEU A 43 20.95 -3.47 -9.64
CA LEU A 43 21.01 -2.10 -10.14
C LEU A 43 22.32 -1.80 -10.89
N HIS A 44 23.42 -2.40 -10.48
CA HIS A 44 24.71 -2.29 -11.17
C HIS A 44 24.72 -3.03 -12.51
N THR A 45 24.06 -4.18 -12.58
CA THR A 45 23.97 -4.97 -13.82
C THR A 45 23.07 -4.30 -14.87
N TYR A 46 22.02 -3.56 -14.42
CA TYR A 46 21.04 -2.91 -15.32
C TYR A 46 20.90 -1.41 -15.00
N PRO A 47 21.98 -0.61 -15.15
CA PRO A 47 22.04 0.78 -14.68
C PRO A 47 21.10 1.72 -15.44
N SER A 48 20.70 1.40 -16.69
CA SER A 48 19.80 2.19 -17.52
C SER A 48 18.33 1.74 -17.44
N SER A 49 18.02 0.65 -16.73
CA SER A 49 16.65 0.13 -16.64
C SER A 49 15.77 1.01 -15.76
N ILE A 50 15.01 1.92 -16.38
CA ILE A 50 14.05 2.79 -15.68
C ILE A 50 12.93 2.00 -14.99
N PRO A 51 12.32 0.95 -15.58
CA PRO A 51 11.34 0.12 -14.88
C PRO A 51 11.90 -0.52 -13.61
N LEU A 52 13.14 -1.05 -13.66
CA LEU A 52 13.79 -1.62 -12.48
C LEU A 52 14.01 -0.56 -11.40
N LYS A 53 14.58 0.60 -11.75
CA LYS A 53 14.80 1.69 -10.78
C LYS A 53 13.51 2.13 -10.11
N SER A 54 12.44 2.30 -10.90
CA SER A 54 11.13 2.71 -10.39
C SER A 54 10.55 1.69 -9.39
N ARG A 55 10.68 0.39 -9.66
CA ARG A 55 10.15 -0.65 -8.78
C ARG A 55 11.06 -0.92 -7.57
N ALA A 56 12.38 -0.79 -7.73
CA ALA A 56 13.34 -0.98 -6.64
C ALA A 56 13.12 0.01 -5.47
N VAL A 57 12.55 1.17 -5.74
CA VAL A 57 12.19 2.17 -4.71
C VAL A 57 11.37 1.56 -3.57
N THR A 58 10.43 0.67 -3.88
CA THR A 58 9.55 0.04 -2.88
C THR A 58 10.27 -0.90 -1.92
N LEU A 59 11.44 -1.45 -2.31
CA LEU A 59 12.24 -2.30 -1.43
C LEU A 59 12.79 -1.52 -0.22
N PHE A 60 13.15 -0.26 -0.39
CA PHE A 60 13.67 0.55 0.72
C PHE A 60 12.58 0.87 1.75
N ASP A 61 11.32 1.04 1.31
CA ASP A 61 10.19 1.17 2.22
C ASP A 61 9.94 -0.13 2.97
N LEU A 62 10.03 -1.26 2.27
CA LEU A 62 9.92 -2.58 2.88
C LEU A 62 11.06 -2.85 3.88
N PHE A 63 12.30 -2.47 3.57
CA PHE A 63 13.42 -2.61 4.50
C PHE A 63 13.19 -1.78 5.78
N ALA A 64 12.67 -0.56 5.65
CA ALA A 64 12.34 0.26 6.81
C ALA A 64 11.26 -0.41 7.70
N MET A 65 10.31 -1.12 7.10
CA MET A 65 9.27 -1.86 7.82
C MET A 65 9.79 -3.16 8.44
N LEU A 66 10.58 -3.96 7.70
CA LEU A 66 11.08 -5.25 8.17
C LEU A 66 12.19 -5.09 9.22
N PHE A 67 12.97 -4.02 9.16
CA PHE A 67 14.12 -3.76 10.02
C PHE A 67 14.00 -2.46 10.83
N PRO A 68 12.94 -2.28 11.65
CA PRO A 68 12.70 -1.03 12.38
C PRO A 68 13.81 -0.71 13.38
N ALA A 69 14.52 -1.71 13.88
CA ALA A 69 15.62 -1.58 14.86
C ALA A 69 16.99 -1.27 14.22
N GLN A 70 17.09 -1.12 12.89
CA GLN A 70 18.34 -0.79 12.22
C GLN A 70 18.89 0.57 12.63
N LEU A 71 20.22 0.69 12.57
CA LEU A 71 20.92 1.94 12.86
C LEU A 71 20.42 3.08 11.96
N GLN A 72 20.29 4.26 12.55
CA GLN A 72 19.77 5.44 11.82
C GLN A 72 20.59 5.75 10.55
N GLN A 73 21.91 5.61 10.61
CA GLN A 73 22.78 5.80 9.46
C GLN A 73 22.44 4.87 8.27
N ILE A 74 22.00 3.64 8.54
CA ILE A 74 21.57 2.70 7.49
C ILE A 74 20.24 3.17 6.90
N LYS A 75 19.29 3.58 7.75
CA LYS A 75 18.00 4.13 7.29
C LYS A 75 18.16 5.39 6.44
N ASP A 76 19.07 6.28 6.82
CA ASP A 76 19.42 7.48 6.04
C ASP A 76 20.02 7.08 4.67
N GLY A 77 20.80 6.00 4.65
CA GLY A 77 21.30 5.39 3.40
C GLY A 77 20.19 4.93 2.47
N TRP A 78 19.14 4.28 2.99
CA TRP A 78 17.98 3.87 2.20
C TRP A 78 17.24 5.06 1.59
N ILE A 79 17.02 6.12 2.38
CA ILE A 79 16.36 7.35 1.90
C ILE A 79 17.20 7.99 0.80
N LYS A 80 18.51 8.05 0.96
CA LYS A 80 19.43 8.60 -0.05
C LYS A 80 19.39 7.81 -1.35
N GLN A 81 19.45 6.48 -1.28
CA GLN A 81 19.37 5.62 -2.47
C GLN A 81 18.01 5.73 -3.16
N LYS A 82 16.93 5.71 -2.38
CA LYS A 82 15.57 5.91 -2.89
C LYS A 82 15.45 7.23 -3.64
N LYS A 83 15.96 8.34 -3.07
CA LYS A 83 15.98 9.64 -3.75
C LYS A 83 16.76 9.60 -5.06
N GLN A 84 17.94 8.97 -5.07
CA GLN A 84 18.75 8.87 -6.27
C GLN A 84 18.04 8.11 -7.39
N LEU A 85 17.43 6.97 -7.09
CA LEU A 85 16.66 6.20 -8.06
C LEU A 85 15.47 6.98 -8.61
N LEU A 86 14.76 7.71 -7.75
CA LEU A 86 13.62 8.55 -8.15
C LEU A 86 14.06 9.72 -9.03
N GLU A 87 15.18 10.38 -8.73
CA GLU A 87 15.73 11.44 -9.58
C GLU A 87 16.20 10.90 -10.95
N ASP A 88 16.80 9.70 -10.99
CA ASP A 88 17.16 9.05 -12.25
C ASP A 88 15.91 8.77 -13.11
N VAL A 89 14.84 8.26 -12.47
CA VAL A 89 13.56 8.00 -13.15
C VAL A 89 12.94 9.31 -13.64
N ARG A 90 12.93 10.37 -12.82
CA ARG A 90 12.44 11.70 -13.19
C ARG A 90 13.24 12.28 -14.36
N ALA A 91 14.58 12.25 -14.30
CA ALA A 91 15.47 12.76 -15.33
C ALA A 91 15.34 12.02 -16.67
N SER A 92 14.95 10.74 -16.65
CA SER A 92 14.74 9.98 -17.87
C SER A 92 13.58 10.47 -18.73
N GLY A 93 12.63 11.21 -18.16
CA GLY A 93 11.42 11.67 -18.85
C GLY A 93 10.48 10.54 -19.28
N ALA A 94 10.68 9.30 -18.78
CA ALA A 94 9.86 8.15 -19.14
C ALA A 94 8.42 8.35 -18.63
N ALA A 95 7.49 8.68 -19.52
CA ALA A 95 6.11 9.08 -19.20
C ALA A 95 5.36 8.09 -18.31
N ALA A 96 5.66 6.78 -18.42
CA ALA A 96 5.01 5.74 -17.61
C ALA A 96 5.41 5.79 -16.12
N PHE A 97 6.59 6.34 -15.79
CA PHE A 97 7.16 6.30 -14.44
C PHE A 97 7.39 7.68 -13.83
N TRP A 98 7.49 8.70 -14.67
CA TRP A 98 7.86 10.05 -14.28
C TRP A 98 6.92 10.65 -13.21
N GLN A 99 5.59 10.56 -13.40
CA GLN A 99 4.62 11.13 -12.46
C GLN A 99 4.73 10.47 -11.06
N ALA A 100 4.91 9.15 -11.03
CA ALA A 100 5.11 8.43 -9.79
C ALA A 100 6.40 8.87 -9.08
N ALA A 101 7.50 9.01 -9.82
CA ALA A 101 8.78 9.44 -9.26
C ALA A 101 8.69 10.86 -8.66
N VAL A 102 8.08 11.82 -9.38
CA VAL A 102 7.87 13.19 -8.88
C VAL A 102 6.99 13.18 -7.62
N SER A 103 5.91 12.40 -7.60
CA SER A 103 5.03 12.28 -6.42
C SER A 103 5.77 11.71 -5.20
N HIS A 104 6.62 10.70 -5.40
CA HIS A 104 7.42 10.12 -4.32
C HIS A 104 8.48 11.10 -3.80
N LEU A 105 9.16 11.84 -4.70
CA LEU A 105 10.13 12.89 -4.31
C LEU A 105 9.45 14.00 -3.51
N ALA A 106 8.26 14.43 -3.92
CA ALA A 106 7.47 15.42 -3.17
C ALA A 106 7.10 14.89 -1.77
N SER A 107 6.68 13.62 -1.66
CA SER A 107 6.37 12.99 -0.36
C SER A 107 7.59 12.94 0.56
N ILE A 108 8.78 12.60 0.03
CA ILE A 108 10.03 12.63 0.80
C ILE A 108 10.36 14.05 1.24
N ALA A 109 10.25 15.03 0.34
CA ALA A 109 10.51 16.45 0.68
C ALA A 109 9.57 16.95 1.80
N ILE A 110 8.28 16.56 1.78
CA ILE A 110 7.34 16.87 2.87
C ILE A 110 7.82 16.26 4.19
N SER A 111 8.22 14.98 4.18
CA SER A 111 8.68 14.29 5.40
C SER A 111 9.97 14.88 5.99
N GLU A 112 10.77 15.53 5.16
CA GLU A 112 12.02 16.23 5.56
C GLU A 112 11.80 17.70 5.90
N GLY A 113 10.56 18.21 5.75
CA GLY A 113 10.22 19.61 6.00
C GLY A 113 10.65 20.58 4.88
N GLU A 114 11.07 20.05 3.70
CA GLU A 114 11.45 20.84 2.51
C GLU A 114 10.19 21.25 1.72
N LEU A 115 9.31 22.05 2.34
CA LEU A 115 7.96 22.31 1.84
C LEU A 115 7.93 23.03 0.49
N GLU A 116 8.81 24.02 0.28
CA GLU A 116 8.92 24.75 -0.98
C GLU A 116 9.35 23.84 -2.14
N LYS A 117 10.27 22.90 -1.86
CA LYS A 117 10.69 21.88 -2.83
C LYS A 117 9.55 20.91 -3.13
N ALA A 118 8.80 20.49 -2.11
CA ALA A 118 7.64 19.63 -2.29
C ALA A 118 6.59 20.31 -3.18
N GLU A 119 6.27 21.58 -2.93
CA GLU A 119 5.35 22.36 -3.74
C GLU A 119 5.83 22.49 -5.19
N SER A 120 7.13 22.80 -5.39
CA SER A 120 7.72 22.86 -6.73
C SER A 120 7.56 21.53 -7.49
N LEU A 121 7.85 20.39 -6.85
CA LEU A 121 7.69 19.07 -7.44
C LEU A 121 6.21 18.76 -7.77
N LEU A 122 5.28 19.09 -6.87
CA LEU A 122 3.86 18.89 -7.11
C LEU A 122 3.32 19.74 -8.27
N ASN A 123 3.87 20.95 -8.47
CA ASN A 123 3.51 21.81 -9.58
C ASN A 123 4.02 21.32 -10.94
N GLU A 124 5.00 20.40 -10.98
CA GLU A 124 5.40 19.72 -12.22
C GLU A 124 4.33 18.71 -12.70
N LEU A 125 3.51 18.19 -11.79
CA LEU A 125 2.50 17.18 -12.12
C LEU A 125 1.33 17.80 -12.88
N PRO A 126 0.80 17.12 -13.91
CA PRO A 126 -0.35 17.61 -14.64
C PRO A 126 -1.58 17.65 -13.69
N GLN A 127 -2.23 18.80 -13.61
CA GLN A 127 -3.43 18.98 -12.80
C GLN A 127 -4.63 18.16 -13.32
N HIS A 128 -4.63 17.83 -14.61
CA HIS A 128 -5.67 17.05 -15.27
C HIS A 128 -5.05 15.92 -16.09
N ASN A 129 -5.43 14.70 -15.76
CA ASN A 129 -5.09 13.52 -16.57
C ASN A 129 -6.31 13.16 -17.43
N THR A 130 -6.11 13.05 -18.74
CA THR A 130 -7.16 12.55 -19.64
C THR A 130 -7.40 11.07 -19.38
N ASP A 131 -8.61 10.73 -18.91
CA ASP A 131 -9.02 9.34 -18.74
C ASP A 131 -9.56 8.79 -20.08
N SER A 132 -8.78 7.91 -20.70
CA SER A 132 -9.14 7.30 -21.99
C SER A 132 -10.08 6.09 -21.85
N THR A 133 -10.51 5.72 -20.64
CA THR A 133 -11.30 4.50 -20.39
C THR A 133 -12.56 4.43 -21.21
N SER A 134 -13.37 5.50 -21.22
CA SER A 134 -14.63 5.55 -21.96
C SER A 134 -14.42 5.45 -23.47
N ILE A 135 -13.38 6.12 -23.99
CA ILE A 135 -13.04 6.07 -25.43
C ILE A 135 -12.57 4.65 -25.80
N ARG A 136 -11.76 4.01 -24.96
CA ARG A 136 -11.32 2.62 -25.18
C ARG A 136 -12.50 1.64 -25.15
N ALA A 137 -13.43 1.82 -24.21
CA ALA A 137 -14.65 0.99 -24.16
C ALA A 137 -15.49 1.17 -25.42
N MET A 138 -15.70 2.40 -25.89
CA MET A 138 -16.38 2.65 -27.16
C MET A 138 -15.68 2.01 -28.36
N LEU A 139 -14.35 2.08 -28.43
CA LEU A 139 -13.56 1.42 -29.48
C LEU A 139 -13.81 -0.09 -29.48
N TYR A 140 -13.74 -0.74 -28.31
CA TYR A 140 -13.99 -2.18 -28.20
C TYR A 140 -15.41 -2.56 -28.57
N LEU A 141 -16.41 -1.76 -28.18
CA LEU A 141 -17.80 -1.98 -28.60
C LEU A 141 -17.95 -1.89 -30.12
N LYS A 142 -17.30 -0.92 -30.77
CA LYS A 142 -17.32 -0.79 -32.25
C LYS A 142 -16.61 -1.95 -32.95
N LYS A 143 -15.64 -2.57 -32.31
CA LYS A 143 -14.98 -3.81 -32.79
C LYS A 143 -15.79 -5.07 -32.52
N GLY A 144 -16.94 -5.00 -31.84
CA GLY A 144 -17.71 -6.17 -31.42
C GLY A 144 -17.12 -6.91 -30.21
N GLU A 145 -16.15 -6.31 -29.52
CA GLU A 145 -15.42 -6.89 -28.37
C GLU A 145 -16.03 -6.44 -27.03
N ALA A 146 -17.36 -6.63 -26.86
CA ALA A 146 -18.10 -6.19 -25.67
C ALA A 146 -17.50 -6.66 -24.32
N PRO A 147 -16.99 -7.90 -24.18
CA PRO A 147 -16.34 -8.32 -22.94
C PRO A 147 -15.09 -7.48 -22.60
N ARG A 148 -14.28 -7.09 -23.58
CA ARG A 148 -13.11 -6.22 -23.37
C ARG A 148 -13.51 -4.79 -23.01
N ALA A 149 -14.60 -4.29 -23.60
CA ALA A 149 -15.14 -2.98 -23.23
C ALA A 149 -15.58 -2.97 -21.77
N LEU A 150 -16.28 -4.02 -21.31
CA LEU A 150 -16.68 -4.17 -19.91
C LEU A 150 -15.46 -4.27 -18.99
N GLU A 151 -14.47 -5.07 -19.36
CA GLU A 151 -13.24 -5.28 -18.58
C GLU A 151 -12.51 -3.97 -18.29
N VAL A 152 -12.31 -3.10 -19.27
CA VAL A 152 -11.61 -1.81 -19.05
C VAL A 152 -12.40 -0.90 -18.12
N ILE A 153 -13.75 -0.88 -18.22
CA ILE A 153 -14.60 -0.11 -17.30
C ILE A 153 -14.51 -0.66 -15.88
N GLN A 154 -14.60 -1.97 -15.71
CA GLN A 154 -14.54 -2.62 -14.39
C GLN A 154 -13.19 -2.39 -13.71
N LYS A 155 -12.08 -2.54 -14.44
CA LYS A 155 -10.73 -2.25 -13.90
C LYS A 155 -10.62 -0.79 -13.47
N ARG A 156 -11.11 0.14 -14.27
CA ARG A 156 -11.07 1.56 -13.94
C ARG A 156 -11.94 1.89 -12.72
N LEU A 157 -13.15 1.34 -12.68
CA LEU A 157 -14.06 1.50 -11.53
C LEU A 157 -13.39 1.01 -10.24
N TYR A 158 -12.71 -0.14 -10.27
CA TYR A 158 -11.99 -0.66 -9.12
C TYR A 158 -10.90 0.31 -8.64
N VAL A 159 -10.09 0.83 -9.56
CA VAL A 159 -9.05 1.82 -9.23
C VAL A 159 -9.65 3.09 -8.62
N LEU A 160 -10.74 3.62 -9.19
CA LEU A 160 -11.43 4.82 -8.67
C LEU A 160 -12.04 4.55 -7.28
N THR A 161 -12.61 3.37 -7.07
CA THR A 161 -13.11 2.96 -5.74
C THR A 161 -12.00 3.01 -4.69
N ARG A 162 -10.84 2.42 -4.99
CA ARG A 162 -9.67 2.46 -4.11
C ARG A 162 -9.19 3.89 -3.85
N GLN A 163 -9.24 4.75 -4.86
CA GLN A 163 -8.85 6.15 -4.73
C GLN A 163 -9.83 6.93 -3.83
N VAL A 164 -11.14 6.74 -4.00
CA VAL A 164 -12.16 7.34 -3.11
C VAL A 164 -11.95 6.90 -1.67
N GLN A 165 -11.72 5.60 -1.44
CA GLN A 165 -11.44 5.08 -0.09
C GLN A 165 -10.18 5.70 0.51
N SER A 166 -9.11 5.85 -0.28
CA SER A 166 -7.87 6.51 0.16
C SER A 166 -8.10 7.96 0.60
N PHE A 167 -8.89 8.73 -0.16
CA PHE A 167 -9.23 10.11 0.21
C PHE A 167 -10.08 10.18 1.48
N LEU A 168 -11.03 9.26 1.66
CA LEU A 168 -11.80 9.19 2.91
C LEU A 168 -10.90 8.91 4.11
N ILE A 169 -9.93 7.99 3.97
CA ILE A 169 -8.93 7.73 5.02
C ILE A 169 -8.13 8.98 5.35
N GLN A 170 -7.65 9.71 4.33
CA GLN A 170 -6.93 10.96 4.55
C GLN A 170 -7.81 12.01 5.27
N MET A 171 -9.08 12.13 4.87
CA MET A 171 -10.03 13.04 5.54
C MET A 171 -10.30 12.66 7.00
N MET A 172 -10.12 11.40 7.40
CA MET A 172 -10.25 10.95 8.79
C MET A 172 -9.03 11.32 9.66
N ASN A 173 -7.92 11.79 9.06
CA ASN A 173 -6.75 12.24 9.81
C ASN A 173 -7.17 13.35 10.80
N PRO A 174 -6.76 13.24 12.09
CA PRO A 174 -7.09 14.24 13.12
C PRO A 174 -6.68 15.67 12.79
N GLU A 175 -5.57 15.85 12.06
CA GLU A 175 -5.09 17.16 11.63
C GLU A 175 -6.01 17.80 10.58
N MET A 176 -6.62 16.99 9.69
CA MET A 176 -7.58 17.46 8.68
C MET A 176 -8.99 17.60 9.25
N THR A 177 -9.40 16.67 10.10
CA THR A 177 -10.73 16.62 10.70
C THR A 177 -10.61 16.45 12.21
N PRO A 178 -10.41 17.54 12.96
CA PRO A 178 -10.34 17.51 14.44
C PRO A 178 -11.68 17.12 15.08
N ASP A 179 -12.81 17.42 14.43
CA ASP A 179 -14.15 17.07 14.91
C ASP A 179 -14.39 15.56 14.82
N THR A 180 -14.46 14.91 15.98
CA THR A 180 -14.70 13.46 16.09
C THR A 180 -16.09 13.05 15.60
N ALA A 181 -17.11 13.87 15.75
CA ALA A 181 -18.45 13.57 15.22
C ALA A 181 -18.46 13.52 13.70
N ARG A 182 -17.71 14.43 13.04
CA ARG A 182 -17.51 14.40 11.60
C ARG A 182 -16.68 13.17 11.18
N THR A 183 -15.63 12.84 11.93
CA THR A 183 -14.81 11.64 11.65
C THR A 183 -15.66 10.38 11.71
N LEU A 184 -16.53 10.21 12.70
CA LEU A 184 -17.45 9.06 12.80
C LEU A 184 -18.39 8.96 11.59
N LYS A 185 -18.88 10.09 11.06
CA LYS A 185 -19.67 10.11 9.81
C LYS A 185 -18.84 9.67 8.60
N LEU A 186 -17.58 10.09 8.49
CA LEU A 186 -16.67 9.64 7.43
C LEU A 186 -16.40 8.12 7.54
N CYS A 187 -16.20 7.60 8.74
CA CYS A 187 -16.09 6.16 9.00
C CYS A 187 -17.34 5.41 8.53
N ALA A 188 -18.54 5.96 8.80
CA ALA A 188 -19.80 5.36 8.36
C ALA A 188 -19.93 5.33 6.82
N ILE A 189 -19.55 6.42 6.14
CA ILE A 189 -19.52 6.49 4.67
C ILE A 189 -18.54 5.46 4.12
N TYR A 190 -17.33 5.38 4.69
CA TYR A 190 -16.32 4.40 4.26
C TYR A 190 -16.86 2.97 4.40
N ARG A 191 -17.48 2.63 5.54
CA ARG A 191 -18.06 1.30 5.77
C ARG A 191 -19.14 0.95 4.77
N GLN A 192 -20.05 1.89 4.47
CA GLN A 192 -21.09 1.68 3.46
C GLN A 192 -20.51 1.40 2.08
N LEU A 193 -19.44 2.11 1.68
CA LEU A 193 -18.74 1.85 0.41
C LEU A 193 -18.03 0.49 0.44
N GLU A 194 -17.39 0.13 1.55
CA GLU A 194 -16.73 -1.15 1.73
C GLU A 194 -17.72 -2.31 1.61
N GLU A 195 -18.85 -2.24 2.28
CA GLU A 195 -19.93 -3.24 2.24
C GLU A 195 -20.56 -3.36 0.84
N LEU A 196 -20.88 -2.22 0.20
CA LEU A 196 -21.52 -2.18 -1.12
C LEU A 196 -20.62 -2.72 -2.21
N LEU A 197 -19.36 -2.33 -2.19
CA LEU A 197 -18.40 -2.60 -3.27
C LEU A 197 -17.57 -3.88 -3.02
N GLY A 198 -17.54 -4.39 -1.80
CA GLY A 198 -16.69 -5.52 -1.41
C GLY A 198 -15.20 -5.21 -1.54
N VAL A 199 -14.81 -3.94 -1.38
CA VAL A 199 -13.44 -3.47 -1.53
C VAL A 199 -13.03 -2.73 -0.26
N GLY A 200 -11.91 -3.10 0.36
CA GLY A 200 -11.42 -2.45 1.59
C GLY A 200 -10.93 -3.41 2.66
N ASN A 201 -11.15 -4.71 2.50
CA ASN A 201 -10.66 -5.78 3.39
C ASN A 201 -11.09 -5.64 4.85
N GLY A 202 -12.29 -5.10 5.12
CA GLY A 202 -12.81 -4.97 6.48
C GLY A 202 -12.05 -3.96 7.33
N MET A 203 -11.50 -2.90 6.73
CA MET A 203 -10.72 -1.90 7.46
C MET A 203 -11.58 -0.93 8.29
N SER A 204 -12.86 -0.77 7.95
CA SER A 204 -13.73 0.22 8.60
C SER A 204 -13.81 0.10 10.12
N PRO A 205 -13.84 -1.08 10.77
CA PRO A 205 -13.87 -1.15 12.22
C PRO A 205 -12.63 -0.55 12.88
N GLY A 206 -11.44 -0.66 12.25
CA GLY A 206 -10.22 -0.03 12.76
C GLY A 206 -10.31 1.50 12.78
N PHE A 207 -10.93 2.12 11.76
CA PHE A 207 -11.17 3.56 11.74
C PHE A 207 -12.19 4.00 12.80
N PHE A 208 -13.24 3.21 13.02
CA PHE A 208 -14.18 3.46 14.11
C PHE A 208 -13.53 3.35 15.48
N ALA A 209 -12.67 2.34 15.70
CA ALA A 209 -11.96 2.19 16.97
C ALA A 209 -11.15 3.44 17.32
N GLN A 210 -10.37 3.96 16.36
CA GLN A 210 -9.60 5.19 16.53
C GLN A 210 -10.49 6.43 16.75
N ALA A 211 -11.59 6.55 16.02
CA ALA A 211 -12.51 7.68 16.15
C ALA A 211 -13.22 7.67 17.51
N TYR A 212 -13.68 6.50 17.99
CA TYR A 212 -14.29 6.35 19.31
C TYR A 212 -13.29 6.57 20.46
N GLN A 213 -12.05 6.08 20.31
CA GLN A 213 -10.97 6.37 21.26
C GLN A 213 -10.77 7.88 21.42
N ARG A 214 -10.68 8.63 20.31
CA ARG A 214 -10.57 10.10 20.34
C ARG A 214 -11.79 10.80 20.93
N ALA A 215 -12.97 10.20 20.83
CA ALA A 215 -14.20 10.70 21.39
C ALA A 215 -14.37 10.35 22.90
N GLY A 216 -13.45 9.58 23.48
CA GLY A 216 -13.57 9.07 24.85
C GLY A 216 -14.71 8.05 25.03
N GLN A 217 -15.09 7.37 23.93
CA GLN A 217 -16.15 6.36 23.92
C GLN A 217 -15.51 4.97 23.99
N ASP A 218 -14.94 4.63 25.14
CA ASP A 218 -14.06 3.48 25.32
C ASP A 218 -14.72 2.14 24.96
N GLN A 219 -16.01 1.98 25.31
CA GLN A 219 -16.72 0.74 25.02
C GLN A 219 -16.92 0.52 23.51
N GLN A 220 -17.31 1.57 22.78
CA GLN A 220 -17.46 1.53 21.32
C GLN A 220 -16.10 1.35 20.61
N ALA A 221 -15.03 1.95 21.18
CA ALA A 221 -13.68 1.76 20.69
C ALA A 221 -13.23 0.29 20.82
N LEU A 222 -13.48 -0.33 21.99
CA LEU A 222 -13.19 -1.75 22.22
C LEU A 222 -13.99 -2.65 21.28
N ASP A 223 -15.31 -2.44 21.18
CA ASP A 223 -16.17 -3.24 20.29
C ASP A 223 -15.72 -3.15 18.82
N SER A 224 -15.32 -1.96 18.38
CA SER A 224 -14.81 -1.74 17.03
C SER A 224 -13.44 -2.38 16.83
N MET A 225 -12.57 -2.37 17.84
CA MET A 225 -11.26 -3.02 17.79
C MET A 225 -11.39 -4.54 17.68
N ILE A 226 -12.33 -5.15 18.43
CA ILE A 226 -12.62 -6.60 18.33
C ILE A 226 -13.08 -6.95 16.92
N GLN A 227 -14.01 -6.17 16.35
CA GLN A 227 -14.45 -6.34 14.96
C GLN A 227 -13.30 -6.19 13.96
N PHE A 228 -12.37 -5.29 14.21
CA PHE A 228 -11.18 -5.13 13.37
C PHE A 228 -10.27 -6.34 13.42
N VAL A 229 -10.02 -6.90 14.62
CA VAL A 229 -9.27 -8.15 14.76
C VAL A 229 -9.95 -9.29 14.00
N ASP A 230 -11.29 -9.40 14.10
CA ASP A 230 -12.06 -10.39 13.36
C ASP A 230 -11.89 -10.24 11.85
N ALA A 231 -11.93 -9.02 11.34
CA ALA A 231 -11.78 -8.74 9.92
C ALA A 231 -10.38 -9.11 9.40
N ILE A 232 -9.31 -8.70 10.08
CA ILE A 232 -7.93 -8.94 9.60
C ILE A 232 -7.44 -10.37 9.80
N THR A 233 -8.05 -11.13 10.74
CA THR A 233 -7.77 -12.56 10.93
C THR A 233 -8.62 -13.45 10.03
N GLY A 234 -9.63 -12.89 9.37
CA GLY A 234 -10.45 -13.57 8.38
C GLY A 234 -9.80 -13.67 7.00
N THR A 235 -10.59 -14.07 6.03
CA THR A 235 -10.18 -14.15 4.61
C THR A 235 -10.43 -12.82 3.90
N VAL A 236 -9.71 -12.60 2.80
CA VAL A 236 -9.88 -11.42 1.93
C VAL A 236 -11.34 -11.30 1.46
N GLN A 237 -11.90 -10.11 1.59
CA GLN A 237 -13.22 -9.80 1.07
C GLN A 237 -13.20 -9.82 -0.47
N LYS A 238 -14.16 -10.53 -1.09
CA LYS A 238 -14.29 -10.54 -2.54
C LYS A 238 -15.01 -9.29 -3.02
N PRO A 239 -14.49 -8.61 -4.05
CA PRO A 239 -15.19 -7.51 -4.68
C PRO A 239 -16.58 -7.91 -5.18
N ASN A 240 -17.52 -6.95 -5.13
CA ASN A 240 -18.89 -7.20 -5.62
C ASN A 240 -18.87 -7.72 -7.07
N PRO A 241 -19.33 -8.96 -7.31
CA PRO A 241 -19.19 -9.59 -8.62
C PRO A 241 -20.00 -8.91 -9.72
N ILE A 242 -21.11 -8.23 -9.38
CA ILE A 242 -21.92 -7.49 -10.34
C ILE A 242 -21.11 -6.34 -10.95
N LEU A 243 -20.26 -5.69 -10.13
CA LEU A 243 -19.49 -4.54 -10.55
C LEU A 243 -18.13 -4.89 -11.15
N PHE A 244 -17.48 -5.95 -10.65
CA PHE A 244 -16.06 -6.18 -10.89
C PHE A 244 -15.73 -7.49 -11.59
N SER A 245 -16.66 -8.46 -11.70
CA SER A 245 -16.42 -9.70 -12.42
C SER A 245 -16.74 -9.54 -13.91
N PRO A 246 -15.93 -10.13 -14.82
CA PRO A 246 -14.79 -11.01 -14.55
C PRO A 246 -13.43 -10.32 -14.45
N ALA A 247 -13.36 -8.98 -14.57
CA ALA A 247 -12.12 -8.24 -14.71
C ALA A 247 -11.22 -8.27 -13.46
N ILE A 248 -11.85 -8.25 -12.27
CA ILE A 248 -11.14 -8.31 -10.99
C ILE A 248 -11.40 -9.67 -10.37
N LYS A 249 -10.34 -10.47 -10.28
CA LYS A 249 -10.35 -11.78 -9.64
C LYS A 249 -9.47 -11.70 -8.40
N ILE A 250 -10.08 -11.82 -7.22
CA ILE A 250 -9.36 -11.96 -5.96
C ILE A 250 -9.64 -13.36 -5.45
N ASP A 251 -8.59 -14.12 -5.26
CA ASP A 251 -8.67 -15.40 -4.60
C ASP A 251 -9.01 -15.18 -3.13
N GLY A 252 -10.16 -15.71 -2.69
CA GLY A 252 -10.67 -15.52 -1.33
C GLY A 252 -10.02 -16.42 -0.28
N GLU A 253 -9.01 -17.22 -0.66
CA GLU A 253 -8.34 -18.16 0.24
C GLU A 253 -7.19 -17.50 1.02
N HIS A 254 -6.77 -16.29 0.63
CA HIS A 254 -5.72 -15.57 1.33
C HIS A 254 -6.24 -14.83 2.56
N PRO A 255 -5.42 -14.71 3.63
CA PRO A 255 -5.75 -13.89 4.78
C PRO A 255 -5.98 -12.41 4.39
N ALA A 256 -6.92 -11.75 5.06
CA ALA A 256 -7.23 -10.33 4.82
C ALA A 256 -6.06 -9.39 5.14
N ALA A 257 -5.19 -9.78 6.09
CA ALA A 257 -3.96 -9.07 6.42
C ALA A 257 -2.76 -10.01 6.40
N THR A 258 -1.57 -9.49 6.04
CA THR A 258 -0.33 -10.25 6.11
C THR A 258 0.04 -10.56 7.56
N ARG A 259 0.95 -11.49 7.76
CA ARG A 259 1.46 -11.85 9.08
C ARG A 259 2.08 -10.64 9.78
N GLU A 260 2.87 -9.86 9.08
CA GLU A 260 3.56 -8.67 9.60
C GLU A 260 2.56 -7.62 10.11
N ILE A 261 1.47 -7.39 9.39
CA ILE A 261 0.41 -6.47 9.82
C ILE A 261 -0.25 -6.99 11.10
N ARG A 262 -0.51 -8.30 11.20
CA ARG A 262 -1.08 -8.91 12.40
C ARG A 262 -0.14 -8.83 13.59
N GLU A 263 1.17 -9.03 13.39
CA GLU A 263 2.20 -8.86 14.42
C GLU A 263 2.30 -7.41 14.91
N LEU A 264 2.26 -6.44 13.99
CA LEU A 264 2.25 -5.02 14.33
C LEU A 264 1.02 -4.63 15.14
N LEU A 265 -0.17 -5.12 14.75
CA LEU A 265 -1.38 -4.86 15.53
C LEU A 265 -1.30 -5.51 16.91
N LEU A 266 -0.86 -6.76 17.00
CA LEU A 266 -0.70 -7.44 18.28
C LEU A 266 0.23 -6.65 19.23
N LYS A 267 1.35 -6.18 18.70
CA LYS A 267 2.28 -5.34 19.45
C LYS A 267 1.60 -4.05 19.92
N SER A 268 0.89 -3.36 19.05
CA SER A 268 0.15 -2.13 19.39
C SER A 268 -0.86 -2.39 20.50
N LEU A 269 -1.67 -3.45 20.42
CA LEU A 269 -2.67 -3.79 21.44
C LEU A 269 -2.07 -4.10 22.81
N LEU A 270 -0.84 -4.61 22.87
CA LEU A 270 -0.18 -4.97 24.13
C LEU A 270 0.66 -3.83 24.72
N GLU A 271 1.20 -2.94 23.91
CA GLU A 271 2.15 -1.90 24.34
C GLU A 271 1.51 -0.51 24.49
N ASP A 272 0.41 -0.22 23.78
CA ASP A 272 -0.26 1.09 23.83
C ASP A 272 -0.96 1.28 25.18
N GLU A 273 -0.66 2.42 25.82
CA GLU A 273 -1.24 2.80 27.12
C GLU A 273 -2.77 2.80 27.12
N TYR A 274 -3.39 3.17 26.00
CA TYR A 274 -4.85 3.20 25.88
C TYR A 274 -5.47 1.82 26.10
N TYR A 275 -4.88 0.76 25.55
CA TYR A 275 -5.44 -0.60 25.65
C TYR A 275 -5.16 -1.27 26.99
N LYS A 276 -4.28 -0.74 27.83
CA LYS A 276 -4.00 -1.29 29.17
C LYS A 276 -5.24 -1.37 30.07
N GLN A 277 -6.19 -0.44 29.93
CA GLN A 277 -7.46 -0.47 30.65
C GLN A 277 -8.35 -1.68 30.34
N PHE A 278 -8.12 -2.36 29.20
CA PHE A 278 -8.91 -3.51 28.74
C PHE A 278 -8.23 -4.85 28.98
N LEU A 279 -7.04 -4.90 29.58
CA LEU A 279 -6.28 -6.14 29.79
C LEU A 279 -7.05 -7.19 30.61
N GLU A 280 -8.00 -6.76 31.45
CA GLU A 280 -8.86 -7.65 32.24
C GLU A 280 -10.23 -7.92 31.56
N ASP A 281 -10.58 -7.26 30.46
CA ASP A 281 -11.80 -7.53 29.70
C ASP A 281 -11.65 -8.85 28.90
N GLU A 282 -12.54 -9.81 29.16
CA GLU A 282 -12.49 -11.14 28.55
C GLU A 282 -12.64 -11.10 27.02
N ARG A 283 -13.36 -10.11 26.49
CA ARG A 283 -13.53 -9.93 25.04
C ARG A 283 -12.24 -9.43 24.41
N PHE A 284 -11.53 -8.53 25.09
CA PHE A 284 -10.21 -8.06 24.65
C PHE A 284 -9.18 -9.20 24.68
N LYS A 285 -9.14 -9.99 25.77
CA LYS A 285 -8.29 -11.18 25.86
C LYS A 285 -8.56 -12.14 24.70
N GLY A 286 -9.83 -12.42 24.42
CA GLY A 286 -10.25 -13.29 23.30
C GLY A 286 -9.78 -12.77 21.94
N ALA A 287 -9.87 -11.46 21.68
CA ALA A 287 -9.38 -10.86 20.45
C ALA A 287 -7.85 -10.96 20.33
N VAL A 288 -7.11 -10.69 21.39
CA VAL A 288 -5.64 -10.84 21.46
C VAL A 288 -5.24 -12.29 21.19
N ASP A 289 -5.92 -13.26 21.80
CA ASP A 289 -5.61 -14.69 21.63
C ASP A 289 -5.93 -15.17 20.19
N LYS A 290 -7.04 -14.70 19.61
CA LYS A 290 -7.37 -14.94 18.20
C LYS A 290 -6.28 -14.43 17.29
N LEU A 291 -5.80 -13.20 17.51
CA LEU A 291 -4.75 -12.58 16.73
C LEU A 291 -3.42 -13.37 16.84
N ARG A 292 -3.04 -13.79 18.06
CA ARG A 292 -1.88 -14.66 18.30
C ARG A 292 -1.99 -16.00 17.58
N GLY A 293 -3.17 -16.63 17.61
CA GLY A 293 -3.45 -17.89 16.92
C GLY A 293 -3.23 -17.74 15.42
N SER A 294 -3.80 -16.69 14.82
CA SER A 294 -3.69 -16.43 13.38
C SER A 294 -2.27 -16.13 12.87
N ILE A 295 -1.37 -15.66 13.77
CA ILE A 295 0.05 -15.45 13.46
C ILE A 295 0.80 -16.79 13.42
N ARG A 296 0.45 -17.73 14.32
CA ARG A 296 1.09 -19.05 14.41
C ARG A 296 0.71 -19.98 13.26
N GLU A 297 -0.56 -19.97 12.84
CA GLU A 297 -1.07 -20.81 11.75
C GLU A 297 -0.46 -20.47 10.38
N GLY A 298 0.01 -19.26 10.16
CA GLY A 298 0.71 -18.84 8.94
C GLY A 298 2.16 -19.33 8.81
N THR A 299 2.62 -20.23 9.69
CA THR A 299 3.98 -20.81 9.70
C THR A 299 4.04 -22.29 9.25
N ALA A 300 2.92 -22.87 8.79
CA ALA A 300 2.86 -24.27 8.33
C ALA A 300 2.88 -24.38 6.78
#